data_8151e033c3d9a766cd78f4daca2c4c03
#
_entry.id   8151e033c3d9a766cd78f4daca2c4c03
#
_cell.length_a   1.000
_cell.length_b   1.000
_cell.length_c   1.000
_cell.angle_alpha   90.00
_cell.angle_beta   90.00
_cell.angle_gamma   90.00
#
_symmetry.space_group_name_H-M   'P 1'
#
loop_
_entity.id
_entity.type
_entity.pdbx_description
1 polymer ?
#
loop_
_entity_poly.entity_id
_entity_poly.type
_entity_poly.pdbx_seq_one_letter_code
_entity_poly.pdbx_strand_id
1 'polypeptide(L)'
;MSSSDQQACGLSTESWLHQAVNFLEQGMQCVLVTIVETKGSTPRNFGAQMIVTADGIWQTIGGGALEFELMARAKVMLSSSGSSAWSRDLIKVTLGPDMGQCCGGRLSLLLEKFGPTEETTLKIIAAAADVDTKLAHPFVDSIPLRVAKSVEQSNRSLVILPIDHRQVPLFIYGAGHVGRAVVLRLYGLGFEVFLVDVAASRFPANDGNTASHVVAKRPEIIAARAPAGSVHLVMTHDHALDETICHTILARGAFGFLGLIGSATKKARFFRRLRQAGITPQMLERLVCPIGIAEINGKSPSMVAISVAAQLAMWQLGTGNCWSETHDPMGLSGVKDG
;
A
#
# COMPACT_ATOMS: atom_id res chain seq x y z
N MET A 1 15.06 -14.10 -27.19
CA MET A 1 14.52 -14.17 -25.82
C MET A 1 13.21 -13.40 -25.85
N SER A 2 12.10 -14.11 -25.76
CA SER A 2 10.75 -13.58 -26.01
C SER A 2 10.23 -12.79 -24.80
N SER A 3 9.36 -11.83 -25.09
CA SER A 3 8.70 -10.93 -24.14
C SER A 3 7.76 -11.60 -23.12
N SER A 4 7.79 -12.92 -22.99
CA SER A 4 6.93 -13.71 -22.10
C SER A 4 7.53 -14.02 -20.72
N ASP A 5 8.83 -13.76 -20.49
CA ASP A 5 9.49 -14.12 -19.22
C ASP A 5 9.58 -12.99 -18.18
N GLN A 6 8.99 -11.82 -18.44
CA GLN A 6 9.00 -10.67 -17.51
C GLN A 6 7.75 -10.53 -16.64
N GLN A 7 6.80 -11.46 -16.71
CA GLN A 7 5.54 -11.39 -15.94
C GLN A 7 5.57 -12.10 -14.58
N ALA A 8 6.65 -12.70 -14.19
CA ALA A 8 6.76 -13.40 -12.91
C ALA A 8 7.57 -12.59 -11.90
N CYS A 9 6.88 -11.82 -11.06
CA CYS A 9 7.33 -11.16 -9.83
C CYS A 9 7.24 -9.62 -9.83
N GLY A 10 6.10 -9.07 -10.21
CA GLY A 10 5.79 -7.66 -9.97
C GLY A 10 4.59 -7.56 -9.05
N LEU A 11 4.77 -7.07 -7.82
CA LEU A 11 3.66 -6.54 -7.03
C LEU A 11 3.10 -5.36 -7.84
N SER A 12 1.96 -5.56 -8.48
CA SER A 12 1.28 -4.52 -9.24
C SER A 12 0.76 -3.45 -8.28
N THR A 13 0.91 -2.19 -8.64
CA THR A 13 0.32 -1.05 -7.92
C THR A 13 -1.16 -0.87 -8.26
N GLU A 14 -1.71 -1.67 -9.17
CA GLU A 14 -3.13 -1.62 -9.56
C GLU A 14 -4.01 -2.28 -8.49
N SER A 15 -5.21 -1.73 -8.30
CA SER A 15 -6.19 -2.32 -7.40
C SER A 15 -6.70 -3.67 -7.93
N TRP A 16 -7.13 -4.55 -7.02
CA TRP A 16 -7.72 -5.83 -7.40
C TRP A 16 -8.93 -5.65 -8.36
N LEU A 17 -9.70 -4.56 -8.19
CA LEU A 17 -10.88 -4.29 -9.00
C LEU A 17 -10.49 -3.99 -10.46
N HIS A 18 -9.48 -3.14 -10.68
CA HIS A 18 -8.98 -2.86 -12.02
C HIS A 18 -8.37 -4.13 -12.65
N GLN A 19 -7.65 -4.92 -11.86
CA GLN A 19 -7.08 -6.17 -12.35
C GLN A 19 -8.15 -7.20 -12.70
N ALA A 20 -9.21 -7.32 -11.89
CA ALA A 20 -10.34 -8.19 -12.20
C ALA A 20 -11.08 -7.74 -13.48
N VAL A 21 -11.34 -6.44 -13.63
CA VAL A 21 -11.92 -5.88 -14.87
C VAL A 21 -11.03 -6.18 -16.07
N ASN A 22 -9.73 -6.01 -15.95
CA ASN A 22 -8.77 -6.28 -17.03
C ASN A 22 -8.79 -7.76 -17.47
N PHE A 23 -8.87 -8.70 -16.52
CA PHE A 23 -9.04 -10.13 -16.85
C PHE A 23 -10.36 -10.41 -17.57
N LEU A 24 -11.46 -9.82 -17.12
CA LEU A 24 -12.77 -9.99 -17.73
C LEU A 24 -12.83 -9.43 -19.16
N GLU A 25 -12.22 -8.27 -19.41
CA GLU A 25 -12.09 -7.67 -20.75
C GLU A 25 -11.29 -8.55 -21.73
N GLN A 26 -10.37 -9.37 -21.20
CA GLN A 26 -9.64 -10.36 -21.96
C GLN A 26 -10.43 -11.68 -22.12
N GLY A 27 -11.68 -11.75 -21.67
CA GLY A 27 -12.52 -12.93 -21.70
C GLY A 27 -12.17 -13.99 -20.64
N MET A 28 -11.35 -13.65 -19.66
CA MET A 28 -10.95 -14.54 -18.58
C MET A 28 -11.85 -14.36 -17.36
N GLN A 29 -12.34 -15.47 -16.82
CA GLN A 29 -12.98 -15.47 -15.51
C GLN A 29 -11.92 -15.49 -14.40
N CYS A 30 -12.26 -14.93 -13.24
CA CYS A 30 -11.34 -14.92 -12.10
C CYS A 30 -12.09 -15.14 -10.77
N VAL A 31 -11.34 -15.55 -9.74
CA VAL A 31 -11.82 -15.65 -8.35
C VAL A 31 -10.97 -14.73 -7.49
N LEU A 32 -11.61 -13.77 -6.83
CA LEU A 32 -11.00 -12.97 -5.79
C LEU A 32 -11.03 -13.76 -4.48
N VAL A 33 -9.88 -13.93 -3.85
CA VAL A 33 -9.72 -14.53 -2.53
C VAL A 33 -9.34 -13.42 -1.57
N THR A 34 -10.12 -13.22 -0.52
CA THR A 34 -9.92 -12.15 0.46
C THR A 34 -9.88 -12.70 1.88
N ILE A 35 -8.91 -12.31 2.69
CA ILE A 35 -8.90 -12.60 4.14
C ILE A 35 -9.89 -11.65 4.82
N VAL A 36 -10.99 -12.20 5.33
CA VAL A 36 -12.09 -11.43 5.96
C VAL A 36 -12.12 -11.53 7.47
N GLU A 37 -11.31 -12.39 8.07
CA GLU A 37 -11.11 -12.47 9.53
C GLU A 37 -9.75 -13.12 9.82
N THR A 38 -9.09 -12.64 10.87
CA THR A 38 -7.83 -13.23 11.39
C THR A 38 -7.91 -13.38 12.89
N LYS A 39 -7.40 -14.49 13.44
CA LYS A 39 -7.25 -14.74 14.88
C LYS A 39 -5.89 -15.39 15.16
N GLY A 40 -5.15 -14.85 16.09
CA GLY A 40 -3.79 -15.31 16.43
C GLY A 40 -2.77 -14.96 15.35
N SER A 41 -1.66 -15.70 15.30
CA SER A 41 -0.58 -15.46 14.33
C SER A 41 -0.96 -15.97 12.94
N THR A 42 -0.97 -15.08 11.95
CA THR A 42 -1.37 -15.37 10.57
C THR A 42 -0.31 -14.86 9.58
N PRO A 43 -0.14 -15.49 8.40
CA PRO A 43 0.89 -15.10 7.43
C PRO A 43 0.61 -13.75 6.76
N ARG A 44 -0.66 -13.34 6.74
CA ARG A 44 -1.11 -12.04 6.18
C ARG A 44 -2.27 -11.51 7.01
N ASN A 45 -2.45 -10.20 6.97
CA ASN A 45 -3.47 -9.49 7.74
C ASN A 45 -4.85 -9.53 7.07
N PHE A 46 -5.87 -9.17 7.84
CA PHE A 46 -7.21 -8.87 7.35
C PHE A 46 -7.16 -7.94 6.11
N GLY A 47 -8.00 -8.19 5.12
CA GLY A 47 -8.07 -7.43 3.88
C GLY A 47 -7.04 -7.84 2.82
N ALA A 48 -6.08 -8.72 3.11
CA ALA A 48 -5.17 -9.22 2.08
C ALA A 48 -5.93 -9.99 1.00
N GLN A 49 -5.55 -9.76 -0.26
CA GLN A 49 -6.28 -10.24 -1.43
C GLN A 49 -5.36 -10.92 -2.43
N MET A 50 -5.92 -11.87 -3.17
CA MET A 50 -5.28 -12.58 -4.27
C MET A 50 -6.33 -12.87 -5.34
N ILE A 51 -5.99 -12.72 -6.61
CA ILE A 51 -6.86 -13.16 -7.71
C ILE A 51 -6.30 -14.45 -8.30
N VAL A 52 -7.19 -15.41 -8.53
CA VAL A 52 -6.89 -16.68 -9.20
C VAL A 52 -7.62 -16.71 -10.53
N THR A 53 -6.89 -17.03 -11.61
CA THR A 53 -7.41 -17.32 -12.95
C THR A 53 -7.15 -18.79 -13.31
N ALA A 54 -7.59 -19.23 -14.46
CA ALA A 54 -7.24 -20.56 -14.97
C ALA A 54 -5.72 -20.73 -15.12
N ASP A 55 -5.02 -19.66 -15.55
CA ASP A 55 -3.63 -19.71 -15.99
C ASP A 55 -2.64 -19.30 -14.90
N GLY A 56 -3.09 -18.63 -13.83
CA GLY A 56 -2.18 -18.11 -12.80
C GLY A 56 -2.84 -17.39 -11.64
N ILE A 57 -2.00 -16.69 -10.88
CA ILE A 57 -2.41 -15.86 -9.75
C ILE A 57 -1.87 -14.43 -9.91
N TRP A 58 -2.58 -13.50 -9.32
CA TRP A 58 -2.14 -12.13 -9.11
C TRP A 58 -2.13 -11.81 -7.62
N GLN A 59 -1.01 -11.29 -7.10
CA GLN A 59 -0.71 -11.13 -5.69
C GLN A 59 -0.66 -12.44 -4.88
N THR A 60 -0.60 -12.35 -3.54
CA THR A 60 -0.44 -13.48 -2.63
C THR A 60 -1.10 -13.21 -1.28
N ILE A 61 -1.63 -14.25 -0.68
CA ILE A 61 -2.17 -14.23 0.69
C ILE A 61 -1.25 -14.89 1.71
N GLY A 62 0.03 -15.09 1.38
CA GLY A 62 1.06 -15.57 2.30
C GLY A 62 1.81 -16.82 1.85
N GLY A 63 1.45 -17.41 0.72
CA GLY A 63 2.15 -18.56 0.14
C GLY A 63 1.91 -19.90 0.85
N GLY A 64 2.66 -20.91 0.40
CA GLY A 64 2.65 -22.25 1.00
C GLY A 64 1.39 -23.06 0.75
N ALA A 65 1.12 -24.05 1.62
CA ALA A 65 0.03 -25.01 1.45
C ALA A 65 -1.36 -24.36 1.44
N LEU A 66 -1.56 -23.28 2.22
CA LEU A 66 -2.81 -22.55 2.25
C LEU A 66 -3.15 -21.95 0.86
N GLU A 67 -2.20 -21.28 0.26
CA GLU A 67 -2.39 -20.65 -1.06
C GLU A 67 -2.68 -21.71 -2.12
N PHE A 68 -1.94 -22.83 -2.07
CA PHE A 68 -2.16 -23.96 -2.97
C PHE A 68 -3.56 -24.56 -2.85
N GLU A 69 -4.07 -24.75 -1.63
CA GLU A 69 -5.44 -25.24 -1.40
C GLU A 69 -6.49 -24.27 -1.94
N LEU A 70 -6.30 -22.97 -1.69
CA LEU A 70 -7.23 -21.94 -2.17
C LEU A 70 -7.22 -21.80 -3.69
N MET A 71 -6.06 -21.96 -4.33
CA MET A 71 -5.97 -22.04 -5.79
C MET A 71 -6.74 -23.23 -6.34
N ALA A 72 -6.65 -24.40 -5.70
CA ALA A 72 -7.41 -25.57 -6.12
C ALA A 72 -8.92 -25.33 -5.99
N ARG A 73 -9.39 -24.76 -4.89
CA ARG A 73 -10.81 -24.40 -4.70
C ARG A 73 -11.29 -23.36 -5.71
N ALA A 74 -10.51 -22.31 -5.92
CA ALA A 74 -10.83 -21.28 -6.91
C ALA A 74 -10.94 -21.86 -8.33
N LYS A 75 -10.06 -22.79 -8.71
CA LYS A 75 -10.13 -23.49 -10.00
C LYS A 75 -11.40 -24.36 -10.13
N VAL A 76 -11.83 -24.99 -9.06
CA VAL A 76 -13.12 -25.70 -9.04
C VAL A 76 -14.29 -24.73 -9.25
N MET A 77 -14.29 -23.56 -8.59
CA MET A 77 -15.30 -22.52 -8.81
C MET A 77 -15.28 -22.01 -10.26
N LEU A 78 -14.11 -21.82 -10.87
CA LEU A 78 -13.98 -21.40 -12.26
C LEU A 78 -14.54 -22.43 -13.24
N SER A 79 -14.32 -23.72 -13.00
CA SER A 79 -14.77 -24.81 -13.88
C SER A 79 -16.25 -25.18 -13.72
N SER A 80 -16.93 -24.72 -12.65
CA SER A 80 -18.34 -25.01 -12.44
C SER A 80 -19.23 -24.30 -13.45
N SER A 81 -19.86 -25.07 -14.34
CA SER A 81 -20.86 -24.60 -15.30
C SER A 81 -22.18 -24.39 -14.57
N GLY A 82 -22.74 -23.19 -14.56
CA GLY A 82 -24.07 -22.91 -13.98
C GLY A 82 -24.08 -22.38 -12.54
N SER A 83 -22.98 -21.82 -12.07
CA SER A 83 -23.00 -21.08 -10.80
C SER A 83 -23.93 -19.85 -10.91
N SER A 84 -24.66 -19.58 -9.82
CA SER A 84 -25.44 -18.34 -9.69
C SER A 84 -24.56 -17.11 -9.91
N ALA A 85 -25.14 -16.02 -10.38
CA ALA A 85 -24.45 -14.73 -10.39
C ALA A 85 -23.89 -14.42 -9.00
N TRP A 86 -22.69 -13.82 -8.94
CA TRP A 86 -22.01 -13.48 -7.68
C TRP A 86 -21.77 -14.70 -6.79
N SER A 87 -21.28 -15.80 -7.37
CA SER A 87 -20.99 -17.04 -6.65
C SER A 87 -19.86 -16.83 -5.63
N ARG A 88 -20.08 -17.30 -4.40
CA ARG A 88 -19.17 -17.12 -3.26
C ARG A 88 -18.95 -18.39 -2.47
N ASP A 89 -17.82 -18.46 -1.79
CA ASP A 89 -17.51 -19.48 -0.80
C ASP A 89 -16.81 -18.84 0.40
N LEU A 90 -17.34 -19.02 1.61
CA LEU A 90 -16.75 -18.50 2.85
C LEU A 90 -16.10 -19.66 3.62
N ILE A 91 -14.79 -19.68 3.64
CA ILE A 91 -13.99 -20.77 4.20
C ILE A 91 -13.37 -20.36 5.51
N LYS A 92 -13.39 -21.25 6.50
CA LYS A 92 -12.65 -21.09 7.76
C LYS A 92 -11.51 -22.09 7.80
N VAL A 93 -10.30 -21.60 8.01
CA VAL A 93 -9.07 -22.39 8.02
C VAL A 93 -8.36 -22.19 9.37
N THR A 94 -7.98 -23.29 10.00
CA THR A 94 -7.07 -23.25 11.15
C THR A 94 -5.67 -23.59 10.67
N LEU A 95 -4.74 -22.67 10.90
CA LEU A 95 -3.34 -22.85 10.53
C LEU A 95 -2.66 -23.77 11.56
N GLY A 96 -1.95 -24.77 11.09
CA GLY A 96 -1.28 -25.73 11.96
C GLY A 96 -0.21 -26.52 11.24
N PRO A 97 0.49 -27.41 11.96
CA PRO A 97 1.54 -28.26 11.38
C PRO A 97 1.08 -29.10 10.20
N ASP A 98 -0.20 -29.54 10.21
CA ASP A 98 -0.81 -30.33 9.13
C ASP A 98 -0.89 -29.56 7.80
N MET A 99 -0.88 -28.22 7.86
CA MET A 99 -0.83 -27.31 6.72
C MET A 99 0.60 -26.87 6.36
N GLY A 100 1.62 -27.46 6.98
CA GLY A 100 3.01 -27.02 6.82
C GLY A 100 3.26 -25.59 7.31
N GLN A 101 2.40 -25.08 8.20
CA GLN A 101 2.50 -23.71 8.72
C GLN A 101 2.85 -23.72 10.21
N CYS A 102 3.86 -22.96 10.58
CA CYS A 102 4.24 -22.75 11.99
C CYS A 102 3.34 -21.74 12.72
N CYS A 103 2.44 -21.08 12.01
CA CYS A 103 1.48 -20.11 12.56
C CYS A 103 0.27 -20.87 13.12
N GLY A 104 -0.06 -20.74 14.41
CA GLY A 104 -1.21 -21.39 15.06
C GLY A 104 -2.52 -20.58 14.98
N GLY A 105 -2.65 -19.65 14.05
CA GLY A 105 -3.81 -18.77 13.92
C GLY A 105 -4.99 -19.39 13.17
N ARG A 106 -6.05 -18.60 13.04
CA ARG A 106 -7.25 -18.96 12.24
C ARG A 106 -7.56 -17.85 11.25
N LEU A 107 -8.05 -18.24 10.08
CA LEU A 107 -8.46 -17.32 9.02
C LEU A 107 -9.90 -17.65 8.58
N SER A 108 -10.67 -16.60 8.28
CA SER A 108 -11.84 -16.73 7.41
C SER A 108 -11.50 -16.08 6.08
N LEU A 109 -11.78 -16.78 5.00
CA LEU A 109 -11.49 -16.36 3.63
C LEU A 109 -12.77 -16.37 2.81
N LEU A 110 -12.99 -15.27 2.08
CA LEU A 110 -14.08 -15.13 1.13
C LEU A 110 -13.51 -15.32 -0.28
N LEU A 111 -14.08 -16.28 -1.02
CA LEU A 111 -13.83 -16.48 -2.43
C LEU A 111 -15.02 -15.92 -3.21
N GLU A 112 -14.79 -15.08 -4.21
CA GLU A 112 -15.82 -14.45 -5.05
C GLU A 112 -15.46 -14.67 -6.51
N LYS A 113 -16.33 -15.39 -7.24
CA LYS A 113 -16.15 -15.63 -8.68
C LYS A 113 -16.70 -14.45 -9.47
N PHE A 114 -15.92 -13.98 -10.43
CA PHE A 114 -16.31 -12.97 -11.40
C PHE A 114 -16.19 -13.52 -12.82
N GLY A 115 -17.23 -13.27 -13.60
CA GLY A 115 -17.35 -13.67 -15.00
C GLY A 115 -18.09 -12.61 -15.81
N PRO A 116 -18.58 -12.95 -17.02
CA PRO A 116 -19.29 -12.02 -17.90
C PRO A 116 -20.51 -11.37 -17.25
N THR A 117 -21.18 -12.06 -16.32
CA THR A 117 -22.37 -11.54 -15.62
C THR A 117 -22.02 -10.38 -14.68
N GLU A 118 -20.87 -10.43 -14.04
CA GLU A 118 -20.40 -9.43 -13.06
C GLU A 118 -19.64 -8.26 -13.72
N GLU A 119 -19.13 -8.44 -14.93
CA GLU A 119 -18.24 -7.51 -15.62
C GLU A 119 -18.79 -6.09 -15.69
N THR A 120 -20.04 -5.92 -16.12
CA THR A 120 -20.66 -4.61 -16.25
C THR A 120 -20.73 -3.88 -14.91
N THR A 121 -21.08 -4.57 -13.84
CA THR A 121 -21.16 -3.98 -12.50
C THR A 121 -19.78 -3.58 -12.01
N LEU A 122 -18.76 -4.43 -12.18
CA LEU A 122 -17.38 -4.13 -11.77
C LEU A 122 -16.82 -2.94 -12.54
N LYS A 123 -17.10 -2.80 -13.85
CA LYS A 123 -16.72 -1.63 -14.67
C LYS A 123 -17.37 -0.34 -14.17
N ILE A 124 -18.66 -0.37 -13.83
CA ILE A 124 -19.36 0.81 -13.29
C ILE A 124 -18.75 1.22 -11.96
N ILE A 125 -18.48 0.25 -11.08
CA ILE A 125 -17.84 0.54 -9.78
C ILE A 125 -16.43 1.10 -10.00
N ALA A 126 -15.62 0.48 -10.87
CA ALA A 126 -14.25 0.93 -11.16
C ALA A 126 -14.21 2.36 -11.73
N ALA A 127 -15.15 2.70 -12.62
CA ALA A 127 -15.24 4.03 -13.22
C ALA A 127 -15.70 5.12 -12.23
N ALA A 128 -16.47 4.75 -11.20
CA ALA A 128 -16.98 5.66 -10.18
C ALA A 128 -16.12 5.71 -8.92
N ALA A 129 -15.15 4.80 -8.77
CA ALA A 129 -14.35 4.66 -7.58
C ALA A 129 -13.29 5.76 -7.47
N ASP A 130 -13.11 6.24 -6.25
CA ASP A 130 -12.00 7.08 -5.83
C ASP A 130 -11.16 6.35 -4.76
N VAL A 131 -10.10 7.00 -4.29
CA VAL A 131 -9.15 6.43 -3.32
C VAL A 131 -9.76 6.11 -1.95
N ASP A 132 -10.91 6.66 -1.62
CA ASP A 132 -11.61 6.43 -0.35
C ASP A 132 -12.81 5.48 -0.53
N THR A 133 -13.05 5.00 -1.74
CA THR A 133 -14.19 4.12 -2.05
C THR A 133 -14.00 2.76 -1.38
N LYS A 134 -15.03 2.36 -0.64
CA LYS A 134 -15.12 1.04 0.01
C LYS A 134 -16.22 0.22 -0.64
N LEU A 135 -16.02 -1.09 -0.72
CA LEU A 135 -17.02 -2.02 -1.21
C LEU A 135 -17.55 -2.90 -0.09
N ALA A 136 -18.85 -3.13 -0.11
CA ALA A 136 -19.49 -4.16 0.68
C ALA A 136 -19.45 -5.49 -0.10
N HIS A 137 -18.79 -6.48 0.49
CA HIS A 137 -18.65 -7.84 0.00
C HIS A 137 -19.60 -8.75 0.79
N PRO A 138 -20.79 -9.08 0.27
CA PRO A 138 -21.72 -10.00 0.92
C PRO A 138 -21.14 -11.42 1.01
N PHE A 139 -21.55 -12.20 2.03
CA PHE A 139 -21.10 -13.58 2.20
C PHE A 139 -22.03 -14.59 1.54
N VAL A 140 -23.07 -14.14 0.88
CA VAL A 140 -24.07 -14.98 0.20
C VAL A 140 -24.09 -14.69 -1.29
N ASP A 141 -24.45 -15.73 -2.08
CA ASP A 141 -24.58 -15.66 -3.51
C ASP A 141 -25.68 -14.70 -3.97
N SER A 142 -25.65 -14.35 -5.25
CA SER A 142 -26.67 -13.55 -5.94
C SER A 142 -26.84 -12.11 -5.45
N ILE A 143 -26.07 -11.66 -4.45
CA ILE A 143 -26.06 -10.27 -4.01
C ILE A 143 -24.84 -9.55 -4.64
N PRO A 144 -25.05 -8.50 -5.47
CA PRO A 144 -23.95 -7.77 -6.09
C PRO A 144 -23.04 -7.08 -5.08
N LEU A 145 -21.78 -6.90 -5.46
CA LEU A 145 -20.91 -5.91 -4.82
C LEU A 145 -21.54 -4.52 -4.96
N ARG A 146 -21.39 -3.68 -3.96
CA ARG A 146 -21.87 -2.30 -3.99
C ARG A 146 -20.92 -1.38 -3.24
N VAL A 147 -20.90 -0.12 -3.65
CA VAL A 147 -20.19 0.91 -2.89
C VAL A 147 -20.83 1.02 -1.49
N ALA A 148 -20.02 0.90 -0.46
CA ALA A 148 -20.49 1.00 0.91
C ALA A 148 -20.82 2.45 1.27
N LYS A 149 -21.96 2.68 1.90
CA LYS A 149 -22.32 3.97 2.47
C LYS A 149 -21.47 4.24 3.71
N SER A 150 -21.20 5.50 4.00
CA SER A 150 -20.30 5.92 5.10
C SER A 150 -20.69 5.43 6.50
N VAL A 151 -21.92 4.96 6.69
CA VAL A 151 -22.47 4.49 7.99
C VAL A 151 -22.51 2.96 8.07
N GLU A 152 -22.27 2.25 6.96
CA GLU A 152 -22.30 0.79 6.96
C GLU A 152 -21.04 0.23 7.66
N GLN A 153 -21.23 -0.79 8.47
CA GLN A 153 -20.14 -1.53 9.12
C GLN A 153 -20.15 -2.98 8.69
N SER A 154 -18.97 -3.61 8.68
CA SER A 154 -18.87 -5.06 8.51
C SER A 154 -19.65 -5.79 9.60
N ASN A 155 -20.33 -6.86 9.23
CA ASN A 155 -21.14 -7.67 10.14
C ASN A 155 -21.08 -9.16 9.74
N ARG A 156 -21.94 -10.00 10.34
CA ARG A 156 -21.99 -11.45 10.04
C ARG A 156 -22.46 -11.79 8.63
N SER A 157 -22.97 -10.83 7.87
CA SER A 157 -23.53 -11.06 6.53
C SER A 157 -22.68 -10.46 5.42
N LEU A 158 -21.78 -9.53 5.74
CA LEU A 158 -20.89 -8.87 4.77
C LEU A 158 -19.65 -8.29 5.44
N VAL A 159 -18.61 -8.09 4.64
CA VAL A 159 -17.43 -7.32 5.03
C VAL A 159 -17.32 -6.06 4.14
N ILE A 160 -16.82 -4.98 4.71
CA ILE A 160 -16.56 -3.73 3.99
C ILE A 160 -15.07 -3.53 3.89
N LEU A 161 -14.58 -3.45 2.67
CA LEU A 161 -13.16 -3.32 2.35
C LEU A 161 -12.95 -2.15 1.40
N PRO A 162 -11.84 -1.41 1.50
CA PRO A 162 -11.45 -0.48 0.46
C PRO A 162 -11.12 -1.24 -0.83
N ILE A 163 -11.33 -0.59 -1.96
CA ILE A 163 -10.96 -1.13 -3.27
C ILE A 163 -9.45 -1.17 -3.41
N ASP A 164 -8.79 -0.16 -2.88
CA ASP A 164 -7.35 0.00 -3.02
C ASP A 164 -6.69 0.24 -1.67
N HIS A 165 -5.46 -0.23 -1.54
CA HIS A 165 -4.61 0.20 -0.45
C HIS A 165 -4.18 1.63 -0.76
N ARG A 166 -4.73 2.61 -0.02
CA ARG A 166 -4.37 4.01 -0.19
C ARG A 166 -2.86 4.17 -0.13
N GLN A 167 -2.25 4.43 -1.29
CA GLN A 167 -0.85 4.76 -1.33
C GLN A 167 -0.65 6.15 -0.74
N VAL A 168 0.28 6.26 0.20
CA VAL A 168 0.61 7.57 0.79
C VAL A 168 1.48 8.34 -0.21
N PRO A 169 1.07 9.54 -0.67
CA PRO A 169 1.91 10.34 -1.55
C PRO A 169 3.24 10.65 -0.86
N LEU A 170 4.34 10.31 -1.53
CA LEU A 170 5.69 10.47 -1.01
C LEU A 170 6.54 11.23 -2.02
N PHE A 171 7.03 12.40 -1.59
CA PHE A 171 7.86 13.28 -2.40
C PHE A 171 9.32 13.18 -1.96
N ILE A 172 10.20 12.76 -2.87
CA ILE A 172 11.66 12.73 -2.68
C ILE A 172 12.25 13.91 -3.44
N TYR A 173 12.79 14.88 -2.73
CA TYR A 173 13.46 16.04 -3.32
C TYR A 173 14.94 15.74 -3.45
N GLY A 174 15.40 15.52 -4.67
CA GLY A 174 16.77 15.18 -5.05
C GLY A 174 16.91 13.80 -5.68
N ALA A 175 17.10 13.76 -7.02
CA ALA A 175 17.32 12.55 -7.81
C ALA A 175 18.79 12.10 -7.84
N GLY A 176 19.54 12.36 -6.75
CA GLY A 176 20.92 11.89 -6.56
C GLY A 176 21.00 10.39 -6.24
N HIS A 177 22.19 9.91 -5.94
CA HIS A 177 22.41 8.48 -5.64
C HIS A 177 21.54 7.97 -4.49
N VAL A 178 21.37 8.76 -3.43
CA VAL A 178 20.53 8.38 -2.27
C VAL A 178 19.07 8.39 -2.64
N GLY A 179 18.55 9.47 -3.27
CA GLY A 179 17.15 9.56 -3.66
C GLY A 179 16.72 8.41 -4.55
N ARG A 180 17.51 8.08 -5.58
CA ARG A 180 17.28 6.93 -6.47
C ARG A 180 17.33 5.59 -5.72
N ALA A 181 18.26 5.43 -4.79
CA ALA A 181 18.34 4.22 -3.97
C ALA A 181 17.12 4.05 -3.05
N VAL A 182 16.59 5.16 -2.50
CA VAL A 182 15.38 5.17 -1.67
C VAL A 182 14.16 4.78 -2.50
N VAL A 183 13.97 5.34 -3.70
CA VAL A 183 12.89 4.94 -4.62
C VAL A 183 12.80 3.42 -4.77
N LEU A 184 13.93 2.77 -5.08
CA LEU A 184 13.99 1.32 -5.26
C LEU A 184 13.63 0.51 -4.00
N ARG A 185 13.81 1.05 -2.80
CA ARG A 185 13.51 0.35 -1.53
C ARG A 185 12.09 0.61 -1.03
N LEU A 186 11.41 1.63 -1.56
CA LEU A 186 10.04 1.95 -1.23
C LEU A 186 9.02 1.19 -2.08
N TYR A 187 9.48 0.52 -3.15
CA TYR A 187 8.61 -0.28 -4.01
C TYR A 187 7.86 -1.35 -3.17
N GLY A 188 6.54 -1.39 -3.32
CA GLY A 188 5.68 -2.32 -2.58
C GLY A 188 5.39 -1.95 -1.13
N LEU A 189 5.89 -0.81 -0.62
CA LEU A 189 5.62 -0.35 0.75
C LEU A 189 4.39 0.58 0.87
N GLY A 190 3.52 0.64 -0.14
CA GLY A 190 2.27 1.42 -0.07
C GLY A 190 2.49 2.94 -0.20
N PHE A 191 3.52 3.36 -0.92
CA PHE A 191 3.78 4.76 -1.25
C PHE A 191 3.59 5.02 -2.75
N GLU A 192 2.91 6.11 -3.09
CA GLU A 192 2.94 6.72 -4.41
C GLU A 192 4.13 7.68 -4.48
N VAL A 193 5.20 7.25 -5.15
CA VAL A 193 6.49 7.95 -5.08
C VAL A 193 6.63 8.97 -6.21
N PHE A 194 6.90 10.22 -5.84
CA PHE A 194 7.26 11.33 -6.73
C PHE A 194 8.72 11.70 -6.50
N LEU A 195 9.57 11.43 -7.48
CA LEU A 195 10.97 11.85 -7.46
C LEU A 195 11.09 13.24 -8.10
N VAL A 196 11.47 14.23 -7.32
CA VAL A 196 11.51 15.66 -7.71
C VAL A 196 12.95 16.14 -7.82
N ASP A 197 13.33 16.73 -8.96
CA ASP A 197 14.63 17.40 -9.10
C ASP A 197 14.53 18.60 -10.05
N VAL A 198 15.55 19.45 -10.06
CA VAL A 198 15.60 20.71 -10.84
C VAL A 198 15.90 20.47 -12.32
N ALA A 199 16.44 19.32 -12.70
CA ALA A 199 16.85 19.03 -14.08
C ALA A 199 16.49 17.59 -14.51
N ALA A 200 15.98 17.45 -15.72
CA ALA A 200 15.60 16.16 -16.30
C ALA A 200 16.78 15.17 -16.41
N SER A 201 17.99 15.66 -16.63
CA SER A 201 19.21 14.84 -16.74
C SER A 201 19.62 14.13 -15.43
N ARG A 202 19.00 14.47 -14.31
CA ARG A 202 19.26 13.83 -13.02
C ARG A 202 18.50 12.55 -12.79
N PHE A 203 17.42 12.32 -13.54
CA PHE A 203 16.62 11.12 -13.43
C PHE A 203 17.28 9.92 -14.15
N PRO A 204 17.12 8.70 -13.67
CA PRO A 204 17.58 7.52 -14.38
C PRO A 204 16.82 7.36 -15.70
N ALA A 205 17.49 6.84 -16.73
CA ALA A 205 16.88 6.60 -18.05
C ALA A 205 15.84 5.47 -17.99
N ASN A 206 15.99 4.54 -17.06
CA ASN A 206 15.06 3.44 -16.81
C ASN A 206 15.08 3.10 -15.33
N ASP A 207 13.95 3.28 -14.65
CA ASP A 207 13.75 2.93 -13.24
C ASP A 207 12.64 1.91 -13.02
N GLY A 208 12.15 1.30 -14.09
CA GLY A 208 11.07 0.30 -14.02
C GLY A 208 9.71 0.90 -13.59
N ASN A 209 9.46 2.18 -13.83
CA ASN A 209 8.23 2.90 -13.39
C ASN A 209 8.00 2.85 -11.87
N THR A 210 9.05 2.83 -11.09
CA THR A 210 8.95 2.77 -9.62
C THR A 210 8.65 4.13 -8.98
N ALA A 211 8.74 5.23 -9.73
CA ALA A 211 8.41 6.58 -9.29
C ALA A 211 7.99 7.49 -10.46
N SER A 212 7.10 8.43 -10.17
CA SER A 212 6.78 9.54 -11.08
C SER A 212 7.88 10.59 -11.04
N HIS A 213 8.50 10.90 -12.19
CA HIS A 213 9.56 11.91 -12.27
C HIS A 213 8.97 13.32 -12.42
N VAL A 214 9.33 14.23 -11.55
CA VAL A 214 8.86 15.61 -11.54
C VAL A 214 10.04 16.58 -11.72
N VAL A 215 10.17 17.16 -12.90
CA VAL A 215 11.16 18.22 -13.15
C VAL A 215 10.61 19.56 -12.66
N ALA A 216 11.19 20.14 -11.62
CA ALA A 216 10.74 21.41 -11.06
C ALA A 216 11.92 22.34 -10.77
N LYS A 217 12.01 23.46 -11.49
CA LYS A 217 13.02 24.49 -11.20
C LYS A 217 12.90 25.08 -9.79
N ARG A 218 11.71 25.00 -9.22
CA ARG A 218 11.34 25.47 -7.88
C ARG A 218 10.63 24.35 -7.10
N PRO A 219 11.34 23.37 -6.54
CA PRO A 219 10.77 22.23 -5.84
C PRO A 219 9.89 22.60 -4.64
N GLU A 220 10.13 23.74 -4.01
CA GLU A 220 9.30 24.26 -2.92
C GLU A 220 7.84 24.53 -3.36
N ILE A 221 7.59 24.80 -4.64
CA ILE A 221 6.23 24.95 -5.15
C ILE A 221 5.50 23.58 -5.17
N ILE A 222 6.22 22.52 -5.51
CA ILE A 222 5.66 21.15 -5.41
C ILE A 222 5.33 20.82 -3.95
N ALA A 223 6.25 21.14 -3.03
CA ALA A 223 6.03 20.95 -1.59
C ALA A 223 4.80 21.72 -1.07
N ALA A 224 4.61 22.96 -1.53
CA ALA A 224 3.46 23.79 -1.16
C ALA A 224 2.12 23.23 -1.65
N ARG A 225 2.11 22.46 -2.74
CA ARG A 225 0.90 21.91 -3.38
C ARG A 225 0.66 20.43 -3.06
N ALA A 226 1.57 19.78 -2.37
CA ALA A 226 1.45 18.37 -2.02
C ALA A 226 0.15 18.11 -1.23
N PRO A 227 -0.54 16.98 -1.41
CA PRO A 227 -1.73 16.62 -0.64
C PRO A 227 -1.46 16.63 0.88
N ALA A 228 -2.47 16.93 1.68
CA ALA A 228 -2.34 16.84 3.14
C ALA A 228 -2.02 15.38 3.54
N GLY A 229 -1.18 15.21 4.57
CA GLY A 229 -0.73 13.90 5.01
C GLY A 229 0.41 13.30 4.17
N SER A 230 0.89 13.97 3.12
CA SER A 230 2.02 13.49 2.32
C SER A 230 3.29 13.30 3.16
N VAL A 231 4.12 12.37 2.71
CA VAL A 231 5.49 12.15 3.20
C VAL A 231 6.46 12.96 2.36
N HIS A 232 7.40 13.63 3.00
CA HIS A 232 8.44 14.43 2.34
C HIS A 232 9.83 14.00 2.77
N LEU A 233 10.69 13.67 1.82
CA LEU A 233 12.10 13.32 2.04
C LEU A 233 12.98 14.34 1.32
N VAL A 234 13.68 15.18 2.10
CA VAL A 234 14.52 16.24 1.55
C VAL A 234 15.97 15.79 1.57
N MET A 235 16.54 15.60 0.38
CA MET A 235 17.89 15.06 0.18
C MET A 235 18.56 15.63 -1.08
N THR A 236 18.40 16.96 -1.29
CA THR A 236 19.06 17.62 -2.41
C THR A 236 20.56 17.80 -2.12
N HIS A 237 21.32 18.20 -3.13
CA HIS A 237 22.73 18.54 -2.99
C HIS A 237 22.94 19.99 -2.52
N ASP A 238 21.88 20.80 -2.48
CA ASP A 238 21.92 22.22 -2.14
C ASP A 238 21.24 22.46 -0.78
N HIS A 239 22.03 22.92 0.19
CA HIS A 239 21.55 23.18 1.54
C HIS A 239 20.55 24.34 1.65
N ALA A 240 20.66 25.35 0.76
CA ALA A 240 19.72 26.47 0.75
C ALA A 240 18.36 26.02 0.20
N LEU A 241 18.37 25.17 -0.83
CA LEU A 241 17.17 24.56 -1.37
C LEU A 241 16.51 23.62 -0.35
N ASP A 242 17.30 22.78 0.33
CA ASP A 242 16.79 21.91 1.43
C ASP A 242 16.07 22.76 2.49
N GLU A 243 16.65 23.92 2.88
CA GLU A 243 16.08 24.83 3.88
C GLU A 243 14.76 25.45 3.40
N THR A 244 14.70 25.89 2.15
CA THR A 244 13.51 26.48 1.54
C THR A 244 12.36 25.45 1.47
N ILE A 245 12.66 24.23 1.05
CA ILE A 245 11.67 23.14 0.99
C ILE A 245 11.16 22.80 2.40
N CYS A 246 12.06 22.59 3.36
CA CYS A 246 11.68 22.28 4.75
C CYS A 246 10.85 23.41 5.37
N HIS A 247 11.25 24.68 5.14
CA HIS A 247 10.49 25.84 5.62
C HIS A 247 9.06 25.83 5.06
N THR A 248 8.90 25.62 3.75
CA THR A 248 7.58 25.60 3.08
C THR A 248 6.69 24.52 3.66
N ILE A 249 7.20 23.31 3.88
CA ILE A 249 6.43 22.17 4.42
C ILE A 249 6.03 22.44 5.89
N LEU A 250 6.98 22.91 6.70
CA LEU A 250 6.74 23.21 8.12
C LEU A 250 5.76 24.36 8.31
N ALA A 251 5.89 25.44 7.53
CA ALA A 251 4.98 26.59 7.59
C ALA A 251 3.54 26.20 7.23
N ARG A 252 3.37 25.26 6.29
CA ARG A 252 2.04 24.73 5.92
C ARG A 252 1.46 23.80 6.98
N GLY A 253 2.29 23.00 7.65
CA GLY A 253 1.88 22.08 8.73
C GLY A 253 1.06 20.85 8.33
N ALA A 254 0.62 20.74 7.08
CA ALA A 254 -0.31 19.72 6.58
C ALA A 254 0.42 18.50 5.97
N PHE A 255 1.44 17.98 6.64
CA PHE A 255 2.22 16.82 6.19
C PHE A 255 2.12 15.66 7.20
N GLY A 256 2.29 14.43 6.73
CA GLY A 256 2.36 13.22 7.56
C GLY A 256 3.76 13.02 8.15
N PHE A 257 4.79 13.08 7.30
CA PHE A 257 6.18 12.89 7.70
C PHE A 257 7.09 13.86 6.95
N LEU A 258 8.09 14.42 7.64
CA LEU A 258 9.13 15.23 7.01
C LEU A 258 10.50 14.76 7.48
N GLY A 259 11.30 14.22 6.55
CA GLY A 259 12.65 13.76 6.78
C GLY A 259 13.68 14.57 6.00
N LEU A 260 14.78 14.94 6.66
CA LEU A 260 15.90 15.64 6.05
C LEU A 260 17.18 14.82 6.16
N ILE A 261 17.86 14.61 5.04
CA ILE A 261 19.20 14.01 5.07
C ILE A 261 20.21 14.98 5.69
N GLY A 262 21.02 14.51 6.61
CA GLY A 262 22.02 15.35 7.23
C GLY A 262 22.71 14.70 8.42
N SER A 263 23.55 15.51 9.10
CA SER A 263 24.20 15.17 10.35
C SER A 263 23.56 15.93 11.52
N ALA A 264 23.91 15.55 12.75
CA ALA A 264 23.51 16.31 13.94
C ALA A 264 23.91 17.80 13.87
N THR A 265 25.10 18.08 13.31
CA THR A 265 25.57 19.45 13.09
C THR A 265 24.69 20.21 12.07
N LYS A 266 24.30 19.53 10.97
CA LYS A 266 23.38 20.11 9.98
C LYS A 266 22.02 20.41 10.64
N LYS A 267 21.47 19.47 11.43
CA LYS A 267 20.22 19.63 12.19
C LYS A 267 20.25 20.91 13.05
N ALA A 268 21.27 21.07 13.90
CA ALA A 268 21.36 22.23 14.80
C ALA A 268 21.34 23.57 14.03
N ARG A 269 22.08 23.64 12.91
CA ARG A 269 22.12 24.83 12.05
C ARG A 269 20.77 25.11 11.37
N PHE A 270 20.11 24.07 10.84
CA PHE A 270 18.79 24.17 10.21
C PHE A 270 17.74 24.63 11.22
N PHE A 271 17.67 24.02 12.40
CA PHE A 271 16.71 24.38 13.44
C PHE A 271 16.84 25.85 13.84
N ARG A 272 18.07 26.35 13.98
CA ARG A 272 18.30 27.76 14.30
C ARG A 272 17.75 28.69 13.21
N ARG A 273 18.01 28.39 11.92
CA ARG A 273 17.56 29.21 10.79
C ARG A 273 16.05 29.16 10.61
N LEU A 274 15.45 27.97 10.66
CA LEU A 274 14.01 27.79 10.53
C LEU A 274 13.26 28.49 11.67
N ARG A 275 13.81 28.48 12.90
CA ARG A 275 13.26 29.25 14.02
C ARG A 275 13.33 30.75 13.76
N GLN A 276 14.45 31.24 13.24
CA GLN A 276 14.60 32.66 12.86
C GLN A 276 13.64 33.07 11.74
N ALA A 277 13.27 32.12 10.87
CA ALA A 277 12.27 32.28 9.82
C ALA A 277 10.82 32.11 10.31
N GLY A 278 10.56 32.00 11.62
CA GLY A 278 9.23 32.00 12.21
C GLY A 278 8.61 30.63 12.43
N ILE A 279 9.33 29.51 12.19
CA ILE A 279 8.82 28.16 12.47
C ILE A 279 8.83 27.92 13.99
N THR A 280 7.69 27.50 14.51
CA THR A 280 7.52 27.25 15.95
C THR A 280 8.31 26.05 16.44
N PRO A 281 8.70 25.98 17.72
CA PRO A 281 9.39 24.81 18.29
C PRO A 281 8.63 23.49 18.06
N GLN A 282 7.33 23.49 18.25
CA GLN A 282 6.47 22.32 18.05
C GLN A 282 6.51 21.81 16.61
N MET A 283 6.54 22.71 15.63
CA MET A 283 6.68 22.33 14.23
C MET A 283 8.08 21.81 13.90
N LEU A 284 9.12 22.37 14.51
CA LEU A 284 10.50 21.89 14.34
C LEU A 284 10.71 20.47 14.87
N GLU A 285 10.02 20.08 15.95
CA GLU A 285 10.06 18.72 16.50
C GLU A 285 9.54 17.67 15.51
N ARG A 286 8.68 18.05 14.58
CA ARG A 286 8.17 17.18 13.51
C ARG A 286 9.18 16.98 12.37
N LEU A 287 10.29 17.70 12.33
CA LEU A 287 11.36 17.50 11.36
C LEU A 287 12.33 16.41 11.84
N VAL A 288 12.30 15.28 11.17
CA VAL A 288 13.24 14.17 11.43
C VAL A 288 14.56 14.44 10.71
N CYS A 289 15.61 14.68 11.48
CA CYS A 289 16.97 14.90 10.97
C CYS A 289 18.01 14.44 12.01
N PRO A 290 18.96 13.59 11.67
CA PRO A 290 19.10 12.84 10.43
C PRO A 290 17.93 11.92 10.15
N ILE A 291 17.61 11.73 8.87
CA ILE A 291 16.64 10.72 8.44
C ILE A 291 17.26 9.33 8.51
N GLY A 292 16.43 8.34 8.81
CA GLY A 292 16.81 6.94 8.94
C GLY A 292 16.89 6.48 10.40
N ILE A 293 17.07 5.19 10.60
CA ILE A 293 17.22 4.54 11.91
C ILE A 293 18.70 4.56 12.29
N ALA A 294 19.02 5.08 13.47
CA ALA A 294 20.41 5.31 13.91
C ALA A 294 21.23 4.01 14.02
N GLU A 295 20.58 2.91 14.37
CA GLU A 295 21.16 1.58 14.51
C GLU A 295 21.59 0.97 13.17
N ILE A 296 20.98 1.39 12.07
CA ILE A 296 21.38 1.00 10.71
C ILE A 296 22.48 1.97 10.24
N ASN A 297 23.70 1.72 10.71
CA ASN A 297 24.83 2.59 10.48
C ASN A 297 25.57 2.22 9.19
N GLY A 298 25.38 3.01 8.14
CA GLY A 298 26.06 2.85 6.86
C GLY A 298 25.98 4.09 6.01
N LYS A 299 27.09 4.48 5.36
CA LYS A 299 27.18 5.70 4.54
C LYS A 299 26.91 5.46 3.05
N SER A 300 26.83 4.21 2.59
CA SER A 300 26.50 3.94 1.20
C SER A 300 25.04 4.31 0.89
N PRO A 301 24.74 4.77 -0.31
CA PRO A 301 23.37 5.10 -0.71
C PRO A 301 22.37 3.98 -0.43
N SER A 302 22.76 2.72 -0.64
CA SER A 302 21.89 1.55 -0.38
C SER A 302 21.60 1.36 1.11
N MET A 303 22.57 1.56 2.00
CA MET A 303 22.37 1.44 3.45
C MET A 303 21.49 2.57 3.99
N VAL A 304 21.72 3.80 3.53
CA VAL A 304 20.84 4.92 3.86
C VAL A 304 19.41 4.65 3.38
N ALA A 305 19.25 4.13 2.18
CA ALA A 305 17.94 3.81 1.62
C ALA A 305 17.19 2.73 2.43
N ILE A 306 17.88 1.67 2.88
CA ILE A 306 17.31 0.64 3.76
C ILE A 306 16.88 1.27 5.10
N SER A 307 17.72 2.09 5.69
CA SER A 307 17.45 2.76 6.96
C SER A 307 16.22 3.67 6.86
N VAL A 308 16.11 4.45 5.78
CA VAL A 308 14.97 5.33 5.49
C VAL A 308 13.69 4.51 5.24
N ALA A 309 13.74 3.47 4.44
CA ALA A 309 12.59 2.61 4.17
C ALA A 309 12.05 1.93 5.44
N ALA A 310 12.95 1.42 6.30
CA ALA A 310 12.58 0.86 7.60
C ALA A 310 11.93 1.91 8.52
N GLN A 311 12.47 3.14 8.58
CA GLN A 311 11.88 4.22 9.37
C GLN A 311 10.48 4.58 8.88
N LEU A 312 10.27 4.64 7.57
CA LEU A 312 8.95 4.92 7.00
C LEU A 312 7.95 3.79 7.24
N ALA A 313 8.39 2.53 7.18
CA ALA A 313 7.55 1.39 7.54
C ALA A 313 7.10 1.46 9.01
N MET A 314 8.01 1.78 9.93
CA MET A 314 7.67 1.99 11.34
C MET A 314 6.71 3.18 11.53
N TRP A 315 6.91 4.27 10.79
CA TRP A 315 6.01 5.43 10.83
C TRP A 315 4.61 5.05 10.36
N GLN A 316 4.46 4.30 9.27
CA GLN A 316 3.15 3.83 8.80
C GLN A 316 2.42 2.97 9.85
N LEU A 317 3.14 2.04 10.49
CA LEU A 317 2.58 1.21 11.58
C LEU A 317 2.11 2.07 12.76
N GLY A 318 2.89 3.08 13.16
CA GLY A 318 2.59 3.95 14.28
C GLY A 318 1.43 4.94 14.04
N THR A 319 1.14 5.28 12.77
CA THR A 319 0.07 6.23 12.42
C THR A 319 -1.26 5.56 12.10
N GLY A 320 -1.34 4.21 12.10
CA GLY A 320 -2.52 3.49 11.64
C GLY A 320 -2.77 3.60 10.12
N ASN A 321 -1.87 4.24 9.38
CA ASN A 321 -1.89 4.29 7.92
C ASN A 321 -1.43 2.97 7.28
N CYS A 322 -0.93 2.04 8.08
CA CYS A 322 -0.82 0.64 7.71
C CYS A 322 -2.18 -0.01 7.98
N TRP A 323 -2.55 -0.97 7.20
CA TRP A 323 -3.59 -1.94 7.50
C TRP A 323 -3.20 -2.69 8.79
N SER A 324 -3.24 -1.99 9.92
CA SER A 324 -2.86 -2.55 11.19
C SER A 324 -4.08 -3.14 11.86
N GLU A 325 -3.93 -4.31 12.23
CA GLU A 325 -4.33 -5.18 13.32
C GLU A 325 -5.47 -4.74 14.29
N THR A 326 -6.05 -3.53 14.20
CA THR A 326 -6.96 -3.01 15.23
C THR A 326 -8.41 -2.88 14.80
N HIS A 327 -8.80 -3.40 13.62
CA HIS A 327 -10.22 -3.54 13.33
C HIS A 327 -10.65 -4.99 13.53
N ASP A 328 -11.25 -5.27 14.69
CA ASP A 328 -12.18 -6.36 14.88
C ASP A 328 -13.53 -5.92 14.26
N PRO A 329 -13.79 -6.23 12.97
CA PRO A 329 -14.99 -5.75 12.29
C PRO A 329 -16.26 -6.42 12.81
N MET A 330 -16.12 -7.39 13.71
CA MET A 330 -17.25 -8.17 14.23
C MET A 330 -17.55 -7.92 15.72
N GLY A 331 -16.77 -7.06 16.40
CA GLY A 331 -17.06 -6.70 17.79
C GLY A 331 -17.02 -7.86 18.79
N LEU A 332 -16.25 -8.93 18.49
CA LEU A 332 -16.24 -10.17 19.28
C LEU A 332 -15.23 -10.16 20.44
N SER A 333 -14.48 -9.09 20.63
CA SER A 333 -13.50 -8.95 21.71
C SER A 333 -14.11 -8.71 23.11
N GLY A 334 -15.43 -8.76 23.26
CA GLY A 334 -16.16 -8.42 24.49
C GLY A 334 -16.94 -9.56 25.16
N VAL A 335 -16.93 -10.78 24.65
CA VAL A 335 -17.60 -11.91 25.33
C VAL A 335 -16.56 -12.61 26.22
N LYS A 336 -16.46 -12.16 27.46
CA LYS A 336 -15.86 -12.97 28.54
C LYS A 336 -16.82 -14.14 28.78
N ASP A 337 -16.28 -15.35 28.63
CA ASP A 337 -16.93 -16.56 29.07
C ASP A 337 -17.27 -16.40 30.58
N GLY A 338 -18.57 -16.41 30.88
CA GLY A 338 -19.13 -16.57 32.21
C GLY A 338 -19.48 -18.02 32.45
#